data_88b93067974f3ef38629c1944c638e56
#
_entry.id   88b93067974f3ef38629c1944c638e56
#
_cell.length_a   1.000
_cell.length_b   1.000
_cell.length_c   1.000
_cell.angle_alpha   90.00
_cell.angle_beta   90.00
_cell.angle_gamma   90.00
#
_symmetry.space_group_name_H-M   'P 1'
#
loop_
_entity.id
_entity.type
_entity.pdbx_description
1 polymer ?
#
loop_
_entity_poly.entity_id
_entity_poly.type
_entity_poly.pdbx_seq_one_letter_code
_entity_poly.pdbx_strand_id
1 'polypeptide(L)'
;MSRTLHLAEQLISLPSITPEDAGCLDLLAARLAPLGFVCERLDSGPDSFRVSNLWSKRPAAHTQQAQAAIKTIVFAGHTDVVPTGPLAQWGSHP
;
A
#
# COMPACT_ATOMS: atom_id res chain seq x y z
N MET A 1 -13.59 1.79 -18.18
CA MET A 1 -12.35 1.21 -17.62
C MET A 1 -12.47 1.10 -16.11
N SER A 2 -12.04 -0.01 -15.55
CA SER A 2 -12.10 -0.23 -14.11
C SER A 2 -11.11 0.66 -13.35
N ARG A 3 -11.59 1.33 -12.30
CA ARG A 3 -10.72 2.13 -11.42
C ARG A 3 -9.70 1.24 -10.68
N THR A 4 -10.11 0.02 -10.38
CA THR A 4 -9.23 -0.98 -9.74
C THR A 4 -8.11 -1.39 -10.68
N LEU A 5 -8.42 -1.68 -11.93
CA LEU A 5 -7.42 -2.01 -12.94
C LEU A 5 -6.42 -0.86 -13.13
N HIS A 6 -6.92 0.36 -13.23
CA HIS A 6 -6.06 1.53 -13.37
C HIS A 6 -5.11 1.71 -12.17
N LEU A 7 -5.60 1.51 -10.95
CA LEU A 7 -4.73 1.55 -9.76
C LEU A 7 -3.69 0.42 -9.78
N ALA A 8 -4.08 -0.77 -10.19
CA ALA A 8 -3.15 -1.90 -10.32
C ALA A 8 -2.05 -1.60 -11.35
N GLU A 9 -2.39 -1.06 -12.49
CA GLU A 9 -1.44 -0.65 -13.52
C GLU A 9 -0.46 0.41 -13.00
N GLN A 10 -0.96 1.40 -12.26
CA GLN A 10 -0.12 2.42 -11.64
C GLN A 10 0.87 1.81 -10.64
N LEU A 11 0.42 0.89 -9.79
CA LEU A 11 1.29 0.23 -8.80
C LEU A 11 2.34 -0.65 -9.48
N ILE A 12 1.95 -1.43 -10.49
CA ILE A 12 2.86 -2.29 -11.25
C ILE A 12 3.94 -1.48 -11.97
N SER A 13 3.61 -0.26 -12.42
CA SER A 13 4.57 0.60 -13.10
C SER A 13 5.66 1.19 -12.21
N LEU A 14 5.52 1.07 -10.88
CA LEU A 14 6.49 1.56 -9.92
C LEU A 14 7.47 0.43 -9.54
N PRO A 15 8.79 0.63 -9.70
CA PRO A 15 9.79 -0.43 -9.49
C PRO A 15 10.08 -0.65 -8.00
N SER A 16 9.11 -1.17 -7.27
CA SER A 16 9.16 -1.38 -5.82
C SER A 16 9.89 -2.67 -5.41
N ILE A 17 11.08 -2.85 -5.92
CA ILE A 17 11.93 -4.00 -5.57
C ILE A 17 12.45 -3.81 -4.15
N THR A 18 12.13 -4.75 -3.26
CA THR A 18 12.49 -4.70 -1.84
C THR A 18 13.97 -4.35 -1.64
N PRO A 19 14.33 -3.39 -0.80
CA PRO A 19 13.50 -2.65 0.18
C PRO A 19 12.87 -1.35 -0.34
N GLU A 20 12.96 -1.07 -1.64
CA GLU A 20 12.50 0.19 -2.23
C GLU A 20 10.98 0.25 -2.30
N ASP A 21 10.40 1.38 -1.88
CA ASP A 21 8.98 1.64 -2.01
C ASP A 21 8.60 2.18 -3.40
N ALA A 22 9.49 2.92 -4.01
CA ALA A 22 9.31 3.53 -5.34
C ALA A 22 8.05 4.39 -5.50
N GLY A 23 7.50 4.89 -4.40
CA GLY A 23 6.30 5.74 -4.41
C GLY A 23 4.97 5.00 -4.31
N CYS A 24 4.97 3.68 -4.16
CA CYS A 24 3.74 2.90 -4.02
C CYS A 24 2.89 3.35 -2.83
N LEU A 25 3.53 3.58 -1.68
CA LEU A 25 2.79 3.96 -0.46
C LEU A 25 2.23 5.39 -0.56
N ASP A 26 2.91 6.30 -1.22
CA ASP A 26 2.38 7.65 -1.48
C ASP A 26 1.17 7.60 -2.39
N LEU A 27 1.20 6.76 -3.42
CA LEU A 27 0.06 6.53 -4.30
C LEU A 27 -1.15 6.01 -3.52
N LEU A 28 -0.95 5.00 -2.65
CA LEU A 28 -2.02 4.46 -1.82
C LEU A 28 -2.54 5.48 -0.82
N ALA A 29 -1.66 6.22 -0.14
CA ALA A 29 -2.07 7.25 0.81
C ALA A 29 -2.90 8.34 0.13
N ALA A 30 -2.51 8.78 -1.06
CA ALA A 30 -3.27 9.75 -1.84
C ALA A 30 -4.66 9.26 -2.24
N ARG A 31 -4.83 7.95 -2.39
CA ARG A 31 -6.14 7.34 -2.68
C ARG A 31 -7.00 7.15 -1.43
N LEU A 32 -6.38 6.88 -0.30
CA LEU A 32 -7.07 6.59 0.96
C LEU A 32 -7.47 7.84 1.72
N ALA A 33 -6.64 8.88 1.73
CA ALA A 33 -6.91 10.10 2.49
C ALA A 33 -8.25 10.77 2.17
N PRO A 34 -8.66 10.91 0.89
CA PRO A 34 -9.97 11.50 0.57
C PRO A 34 -11.16 10.66 1.06
N LEU A 35 -10.93 9.38 1.36
CA LEU A 35 -11.94 8.47 1.90
C LEU A 35 -12.05 8.52 3.43
N GLY A 36 -11.30 9.41 4.08
CA GLY A 36 -11.33 9.58 5.53
C GLY A 36 -10.29 8.75 6.28
N PHE A 37 -9.35 8.13 5.58
CA PHE A 37 -8.25 7.41 6.22
C PHE A 37 -7.17 8.39 6.68
N VAL A 38 -6.67 8.18 7.89
CA VAL A 38 -5.45 8.80 8.39
C VAL A 38 -4.30 7.86 8.11
N CYS A 39 -3.34 8.32 7.32
CA CYS A 39 -2.23 7.51 6.85
C CYS A 39 -0.94 7.87 7.61
N GLU A 40 -0.22 6.88 8.07
CA GLU A 40 1.03 7.01 8.81
C GLU A 40 2.09 6.11 8.23
N ARG A 41 3.31 6.65 8.05
CA ARG A 41 4.47 5.86 7.61
C ARG A 41 5.14 5.23 8.81
N LEU A 42 5.38 3.92 8.72
CA LEU A 42 6.07 3.13 9.74
C LEU A 42 7.29 2.48 9.09
N ASP A 43 8.42 3.15 9.15
CA ASP A 43 9.66 2.64 8.59
C ASP A 43 10.37 1.73 9.60
N SER A 44 11.01 0.68 9.10
CA SER A 44 11.67 -0.34 9.93
C SER A 44 12.93 -0.87 9.25
N GLY A 45 13.85 -1.35 10.06
CA GLY A 45 15.10 -1.95 9.61
C GLY A 45 16.31 -1.01 9.68
N PRO A 46 17.52 -1.57 9.47
CA PRO A 46 18.74 -0.78 9.43
C PRO A 46 18.80 0.12 8.19
N ASP A 47 19.62 1.17 8.24
CA ASP A 47 19.76 2.11 7.12
C ASP A 47 20.14 1.44 5.80
N SER A 48 20.88 0.34 5.86
CA SER A 48 21.29 -0.45 4.69
C SER A 48 20.16 -1.27 4.06
N PHE A 49 19.07 -1.49 4.81
CA PHE A 49 17.92 -2.27 4.36
C PHE A 49 16.66 -1.81 5.07
N ARG A 50 16.35 -0.52 4.90
CA ARG A 50 15.19 0.08 5.54
C ARG A 50 13.96 -0.09 4.66
N VAL A 51 12.89 -0.63 5.24
CA VAL A 51 11.61 -0.82 4.58
C VAL A 51 10.59 0.20 5.09
N SER A 52 9.75 0.68 4.21
CA SER A 52 8.63 1.57 4.54
C SER A 52 7.33 0.79 4.55
N ASN A 53 6.52 1.04 5.56
CA ASN A 53 5.17 0.51 5.67
C ASN A 53 4.17 1.66 5.77
N LEU A 54 2.93 1.40 5.36
CA LEU A 54 1.82 2.33 5.50
C LEU A 54 0.80 1.75 6.46
N TRP A 55 0.52 2.49 7.51
CA TRP A 55 -0.60 2.23 8.38
C TRP A 55 -1.70 3.24 8.09
N SER A 56 -2.88 2.77 7.76
CA SER A 56 -4.01 3.62 7.44
C SER A 56 -5.22 3.21 8.26
N LYS A 57 -5.82 4.17 8.93
CA LYS A 57 -6.97 3.92 9.80
C LYS A 57 -8.09 4.90 9.45
N ARG A 58 -9.28 4.36 9.29
CA ARG A 58 -10.51 5.12 9.18
C ARG A 58 -11.38 4.80 10.40
N PRO A 59 -11.64 5.78 11.29
CA PRO A 59 -12.51 5.55 12.42
C PRO A 59 -13.95 5.31 11.95
N ALA A 60 -14.68 4.50 12.73
CA ALA A 60 -16.10 4.31 12.48
C ALA A 60 -16.85 5.64 12.61
N ALA A 61 -17.96 5.77 11.86
CA ALA A 61 -18.86 6.90 12.04
C ALA A 61 -19.33 6.93 13.51
N HIS A 62 -19.32 8.16 14.09
CA HIS A 62 -19.67 8.33 15.49
C HIS A 62 -21.15 7.99 15.72
N THR A 63 -21.40 6.86 16.37
CA THR A 63 -22.74 6.54 16.88
C THR A 63 -22.66 6.44 18.39
N GLN A 64 -23.50 7.19 19.08
CA GLN A 64 -23.54 7.21 20.56
C GLN A 64 -23.91 5.85 21.16
N GLN A 65 -24.42 4.93 20.37
CA GLN A 65 -25.12 3.75 20.88
C GLN A 65 -24.27 2.48 21.01
N ALA A 66 -23.02 2.46 20.56
CA ALA A 66 -22.42 1.15 20.49
C ALA A 66 -20.88 1.13 20.36
N GLN A 67 -20.16 1.88 21.19
CA GLN A 67 -18.70 1.72 21.24
C GLN A 67 -18.29 0.27 21.56
N ALA A 68 -19.08 -0.43 22.36
CA ALA A 68 -18.85 -1.85 22.67
C ALA A 68 -19.16 -2.80 21.51
N ALA A 69 -19.90 -2.36 20.48
CA ALA A 69 -20.29 -3.17 19.34
C ALA A 69 -19.52 -2.81 18.05
N ILE A 70 -18.62 -1.83 18.08
CA ILE A 70 -17.81 -1.46 16.92
C ILE A 70 -16.78 -2.56 16.67
N LYS A 71 -16.86 -3.14 15.47
CA LYS A 71 -15.91 -4.14 15.02
C LYS A 71 -14.87 -3.48 14.12
N THR A 72 -13.63 -3.94 14.21
CA THR A 72 -12.55 -3.52 13.35
C THR A 72 -12.32 -4.54 12.27
N ILE A 73 -12.24 -4.08 11.01
CA ILE A 73 -11.83 -4.90 9.86
C ILE A 73 -10.45 -4.43 9.45
N VAL A 74 -9.53 -5.36 9.26
CA VAL A 74 -8.16 -5.08 8.82
C VAL A 74 -7.90 -5.76 7.49
N PHE A 75 -7.39 -4.98 6.54
CA PHE A 75 -6.84 -5.49 5.28
C PHE A 75 -5.32 -5.40 5.36
N ALA A 76 -4.64 -6.47 5.03
CA ALA A 76 -3.19 -6.52 5.00
C ALA A 76 -2.71 -6.98 3.62
N GLY A 77 -1.72 -6.29 3.08
CA GLY A 77 -1.13 -6.59 1.79
C GLY A 77 0.23 -5.95 1.68
N HIS A 78 0.92 -6.20 0.58
CA HIS A 78 2.22 -5.58 0.33
C HIS A 78 2.34 -5.07 -1.10
N THR A 79 3.20 -4.10 -1.30
CA THR A 79 3.46 -3.47 -2.59
C THR A 79 4.83 -3.79 -3.15
N ASP A 80 5.72 -4.31 -2.32
CA ASP A 80 7.07 -4.65 -2.75
C ASP A 80 7.10 -5.96 -3.52
N VAL A 81 8.10 -6.11 -4.37
CA VAL A 81 8.33 -7.28 -5.20
C VAL A 81 9.78 -7.73 -5.08
N VAL A 82 10.03 -8.98 -5.43
CA VAL A 82 11.38 -9.53 -5.55
C VAL A 82 12.00 -9.11 -6.88
N PRO A 83 13.34 -9.18 -7.04
CA PRO A 83 13.98 -8.95 -8.33
C PRO A 83 13.41 -9.85 -9.42
N THR A 84 13.33 -9.32 -10.64
CA THR A 84 12.66 -9.96 -11.77
C THR A 84 13.36 -11.22 -12.29
N GLY A 85 14.64 -11.43 -11.95
CA GLY A 85 15.47 -12.41 -12.62
C GLY A 85 15.86 -11.97 -14.04
N PRO A 86 16.30 -12.89 -14.90
CA PRO A 86 16.75 -12.55 -16.25
C PRO A 86 15.61 -11.96 -17.10
N LEU A 87 15.76 -10.72 -17.54
CA LEU A 87 14.75 -10.04 -18.37
C LEU A 87 14.45 -10.78 -19.67
N ALA A 88 15.43 -11.50 -20.22
CA ALA A 88 15.27 -12.25 -21.46
C ALA A 88 14.25 -13.40 -21.36
N GLN A 89 13.89 -13.82 -20.15
CA GLN A 89 12.90 -14.88 -19.92
C GLN A 89 11.47 -14.34 -19.82
N TRP A 90 11.29 -13.01 -19.85
CA TRP A 90 9.97 -12.39 -19.80
C TRP A 90 9.43 -12.16 -21.20
N GLY A 91 8.13 -12.40 -21.41
CA GLY A 91 7.45 -12.10 -22.66
C GLY A 91 7.18 -10.60 -22.88
N SER A 92 7.24 -9.81 -21.80
CA SER A 92 7.18 -8.35 -21.80
C SER A 92 8.05 -7.83 -20.68
N HIS A 93 8.33 -6.55 -20.65
CA HIS A 93 9.08 -5.96 -19.53
C HIS A 93 8.24 -6.08 -18.23
N PRO A 94 8.79 -6.72 -17.17
CA PRO A 94 8.09 -6.87 -15.90
C PRO A 94 7.91 -5.57 -15.14
#